data_afdb2cafdefbe902c3538757a3bf1ed1
#
_entry.id   afdb2cafdefbe902c3538757a3bf1ed1
#
_cell.length_a   1.000
_cell.length_b   1.000
_cell.length_c   1.000
_cell.angle_alpha   90.00
_cell.angle_beta   90.00
_cell.angle_gamma   90.00
#
_symmetry.space_group_name_H-M   'P 1'
#
loop_
_entity.id
_entity.type
_entity.pdbx_description
1 polymer ?
#
loop_
_entity_poly.entity_id
_entity_poly.type
_entity_poly.pdbx_seq_one_letter_code
_entity_poly.pdbx_strand_id
1 'polypeptide(L)'
;MISLTQSPLDHSAILAQVASNDAGAVVLFLGTTREFTKGRQTASLDYECYPQMAESKLAELEAQAREKWPLVHVSIVHRLGHLELGEASIAIAVSSPHRQAAFEAGKWLIDTIKEDVPIWKQENWADGTSEWVHPGITGS
;
A
#
# COMPACT_ATOMS: atom_id res chain seq x y z
N MET A 1 10.30 -4.89 -5.54
CA MET A 1 9.90 -4.03 -6.66
C MET A 1 8.95 -2.95 -6.19
N ILE A 2 9.20 -1.72 -6.58
CA ILE A 2 8.38 -0.57 -6.20
C ILE A 2 7.75 0.00 -7.46
N SER A 3 6.44 0.31 -7.40
CA SER A 3 5.74 0.92 -8.53
C SER A 3 4.66 1.90 -8.07
N LEU A 4 4.56 3.02 -8.74
CA LEU A 4 3.43 3.95 -8.66
C LEU A 4 2.68 3.86 -9.99
N THR A 5 1.35 3.79 -9.95
CA THR A 5 0.55 3.57 -11.16
C THR A 5 -0.76 4.34 -11.12
N GLN A 6 -1.26 4.74 -12.29
CA GLN A 6 -2.61 5.31 -12.44
C GLN A 6 -3.65 4.23 -12.75
N SER A 7 -3.21 3.01 -13.04
CA SER A 7 -4.07 1.91 -13.45
C SER A 7 -4.55 1.08 -12.26
N PRO A 8 -5.68 0.37 -12.37
CA PRO A 8 -6.10 -0.58 -11.35
C PRO A 8 -5.00 -1.61 -11.07
N LEU A 9 -4.89 -2.04 -9.80
CA LEU A 9 -3.88 -2.99 -9.40
C LEU A 9 -4.22 -4.39 -9.89
N ASP A 10 -3.24 -5.06 -10.48
CA ASP A 10 -3.38 -6.45 -10.96
C ASP A 10 -2.81 -7.40 -9.91
N HIS A 11 -3.69 -8.00 -9.12
CA HIS A 11 -3.30 -8.88 -8.01
C HIS A 11 -2.50 -10.09 -8.48
N SER A 12 -2.90 -10.67 -9.60
CA SER A 12 -2.21 -11.86 -10.13
C SER A 12 -0.79 -11.54 -10.57
N ALA A 13 -0.60 -10.41 -11.23
CA ALA A 13 0.73 -9.97 -11.66
C ALA A 13 1.63 -9.65 -10.46
N ILE A 14 1.06 -9.02 -9.43
CA ILE A 14 1.80 -8.68 -8.21
C ILE A 14 2.24 -9.95 -7.49
N LEU A 15 1.35 -10.93 -7.34
CA LEU A 15 1.68 -12.21 -6.71
C LEU A 15 2.76 -12.97 -7.50
N ALA A 16 2.69 -12.92 -8.83
CA ALA A 16 3.70 -13.57 -9.68
C ALA A 16 5.10 -12.99 -9.46
N GLN A 17 5.20 -11.70 -9.13
CA GLN A 17 6.49 -11.04 -8.88
C GLN A 17 7.20 -11.53 -7.64
N VAL A 18 6.47 -12.02 -6.65
CA VAL A 18 7.05 -12.48 -5.38
C VAL A 18 7.09 -14.00 -5.26
N ALA A 19 6.48 -14.72 -6.18
CA ALA A 19 6.51 -16.18 -6.19
C ALA A 19 7.94 -16.69 -6.38
N SER A 20 8.32 -17.74 -5.65
CA SER A 20 9.64 -18.34 -5.74
C SER A 20 9.60 -19.75 -5.13
N ASN A 21 10.43 -20.64 -5.68
CA ASN A 21 10.60 -21.97 -5.11
C ASN A 21 11.29 -21.94 -3.72
N ASP A 22 11.91 -20.80 -3.39
CA ASP A 22 12.54 -20.61 -2.08
C ASP A 22 11.58 -20.13 -1.00
N ALA A 23 10.35 -19.75 -1.39
CA ALA A 23 9.36 -19.21 -0.48
C ALA A 23 8.33 -20.26 -0.10
N GLY A 24 8.16 -20.46 1.19
CA GLY A 24 7.07 -21.28 1.75
C GLY A 24 5.85 -20.46 2.13
N ALA A 25 5.96 -19.13 2.12
CA ALA A 25 4.87 -18.23 2.48
C ALA A 25 4.83 -17.00 1.56
N VAL A 26 3.62 -16.64 1.13
CA VAL A 26 3.36 -15.41 0.39
C VAL A 26 2.19 -14.71 1.09
N VAL A 27 2.40 -13.43 1.45
CA VAL A 27 1.35 -12.61 2.06
C VAL A 27 1.09 -11.44 1.14
N LEU A 28 -0.19 -11.21 0.84
CA LEU A 28 -0.64 -10.05 0.08
C LEU A 28 -1.53 -9.21 0.97
N PHE A 29 -1.14 -7.95 1.18
CA PHE A 29 -2.00 -6.95 1.81
C PHE A 29 -2.56 -6.02 0.74
N LEU A 30 -3.86 -5.76 0.81
CA LEU A 30 -4.52 -4.77 -0.03
C LEU A 30 -5.17 -3.73 0.87
N GLY A 31 -4.80 -2.46 0.67
CA GLY A 31 -5.52 -1.34 1.28
C GLY A 31 -6.64 -0.93 0.34
N THR A 32 -7.89 -1.09 0.78
CA THR A 32 -9.05 -0.81 -0.06
C THR A 32 -9.79 0.43 0.42
N THR A 33 -10.62 0.99 -0.46
CA THR A 33 -11.40 2.20 -0.18
C THR A 33 -12.68 1.81 0.53
N ARG A 34 -12.78 2.14 1.83
CA ARG A 34 -13.97 1.84 2.62
C ARG A 34 -15.01 2.96 2.53
N GLU A 35 -16.28 2.59 2.68
CA GLU A 35 -17.38 3.54 2.58
C GLU A 35 -17.49 4.46 3.80
N PHE A 36 -17.28 3.94 5.00
CA PHE A 36 -17.45 4.74 6.22
C PHE A 36 -16.14 4.91 6.98
N THR A 37 -15.86 6.14 7.40
CA THR A 37 -14.72 6.50 8.23
C THR A 37 -15.22 7.37 9.37
N LYS A 38 -15.14 6.86 10.61
CA LYS A 38 -15.59 7.58 11.82
C LYS A 38 -17.04 8.06 11.69
N GLY A 39 -17.91 7.23 11.11
CA GLY A 39 -19.32 7.53 10.92
C GLY A 39 -19.64 8.44 9.74
N ARG A 40 -18.62 8.90 9.02
CA ARG A 40 -18.79 9.76 7.85
C ARG A 40 -18.66 8.94 6.57
N GLN A 41 -19.60 9.15 5.63
CA GLN A 41 -19.64 8.37 4.39
C GLN A 41 -18.76 8.98 3.32
N THR A 42 -17.88 8.14 2.74
CA THR A 42 -17.02 8.47 1.61
C THR A 42 -17.70 8.08 0.31
N ALA A 43 -17.61 8.95 -0.71
CA ALA A 43 -18.06 8.63 -2.06
C ALA A 43 -16.90 8.07 -2.91
N SER A 44 -15.71 8.67 -2.78
CA SER A 44 -14.52 8.26 -3.54
C SER A 44 -13.27 8.86 -2.90
N LEU A 45 -12.11 8.43 -3.39
CA LEU A 45 -10.81 8.98 -2.99
C LEU A 45 -10.02 9.41 -4.22
N ASP A 46 -9.15 10.41 -4.05
CA ASP A 46 -8.14 10.76 -5.04
C ASP A 46 -6.78 10.77 -4.35
N TYR A 47 -5.80 10.10 -4.93
CA TYR A 47 -4.45 10.01 -4.37
C TYR A 47 -3.47 10.81 -5.20
N GLU A 48 -2.61 11.57 -4.50
CA GLU A 48 -1.49 12.28 -5.09
C GLU A 48 -0.24 12.07 -4.27
N CYS A 49 0.93 12.24 -4.90
CA CYS A 49 2.20 12.13 -4.20
C CYS A 49 3.26 12.99 -4.91
N TYR A 50 4.40 13.10 -4.28
CA TYR A 50 5.64 13.55 -4.93
C TYR A 50 6.34 12.30 -5.45
N PRO A 51 6.28 11.99 -6.78
CA PRO A 51 6.67 10.67 -7.29
C PRO A 51 8.08 10.25 -6.94
N GLN A 52 9.06 11.13 -7.13
CA GLN A 52 10.46 10.79 -6.87
C GLN A 52 10.72 10.53 -5.39
N MET A 53 10.17 11.37 -4.52
CA MET A 53 10.30 11.20 -3.07
C MET A 53 9.57 9.95 -2.58
N ALA A 54 8.38 9.70 -3.11
CA ALA A 54 7.60 8.52 -2.74
C ALA A 54 8.32 7.24 -3.16
N GLU A 55 8.80 7.16 -4.40
CA GLU A 55 9.55 5.99 -4.89
C GLU A 55 10.82 5.76 -4.08
N SER A 56 11.57 6.81 -3.80
CA SER A 56 12.80 6.73 -3.03
C SER A 56 12.53 6.22 -1.62
N LYS A 57 11.49 6.74 -0.98
CA LYS A 57 11.13 6.32 0.39
C LYS A 57 10.63 4.87 0.42
N LEU A 58 9.81 4.48 -0.55
CA LEU A 58 9.34 3.10 -0.65
C LEU A 58 10.51 2.12 -0.86
N ALA A 59 11.47 2.48 -1.71
CA ALA A 59 12.67 1.66 -1.92
C ALA A 59 13.49 1.53 -0.65
N GLU A 60 13.63 2.61 0.12
CA GLU A 60 14.31 2.60 1.40
C GLU A 60 13.62 1.67 2.39
N LEU A 61 12.28 1.70 2.46
CA LEU A 61 11.52 0.83 3.35
C LEU A 61 11.61 -0.63 2.95
N GLU A 62 11.63 -0.92 1.65
CA GLU A 62 11.86 -2.28 1.17
C GLU A 62 13.24 -2.78 1.64
N ALA A 63 14.28 -1.98 1.49
CA ALA A 63 15.62 -2.33 1.94
C ALA A 63 15.67 -2.59 3.44
N GLN A 64 15.02 -1.73 4.23
CA GLN A 64 14.94 -1.91 5.69
C GLN A 64 14.20 -3.19 6.08
N ALA A 65 13.11 -3.52 5.38
CA ALA A 65 12.38 -4.77 5.63
C ALA A 65 13.25 -5.99 5.37
N ARG A 66 14.04 -5.96 4.30
CA ARG A 66 14.97 -7.05 3.96
C ARG A 66 16.08 -7.20 5.01
N GLU A 67 16.46 -6.14 5.67
CA GLU A 67 17.43 -6.21 6.77
C GLU A 67 16.83 -6.81 8.04
N LYS A 68 15.55 -6.54 8.29
CA LYS A 68 14.86 -6.97 9.51
C LYS A 68 14.39 -8.44 9.46
N TRP A 69 14.06 -8.93 8.29
CA TRP A 69 13.50 -10.27 8.09
C TRP A 69 14.14 -10.97 6.89
N PRO A 70 14.20 -12.32 6.92
CA PRO A 70 14.72 -13.11 5.79
C PRO A 70 13.64 -13.20 4.69
N LEU A 71 13.52 -12.17 3.88
CA LEU A 71 12.54 -12.10 2.80
C LEU A 71 13.13 -12.61 1.50
N VAL A 72 12.28 -13.26 0.68
CA VAL A 72 12.67 -13.71 -0.66
C VAL A 72 12.44 -12.57 -1.65
N HIS A 73 11.20 -12.10 -1.77
CA HIS A 73 10.82 -10.99 -2.64
C HIS A 73 9.82 -10.06 -1.95
N VAL A 74 9.84 -8.80 -2.38
CA VAL A 74 8.90 -7.77 -1.93
C VAL A 74 8.40 -7.01 -3.14
N SER A 75 7.10 -6.77 -3.22
CA SER A 75 6.49 -5.91 -4.23
C SER A 75 5.55 -4.94 -3.54
N ILE A 76 5.74 -3.64 -3.80
CA ILE A 76 4.90 -2.58 -3.27
C ILE A 76 4.41 -1.75 -4.46
N VAL A 77 3.09 -1.72 -4.64
CA VAL A 77 2.47 -0.95 -5.72
C VAL A 77 1.44 -0.02 -5.13
N HIS A 78 1.55 1.28 -5.41
CA HIS A 78 0.55 2.26 -4.98
C HIS A 78 -0.13 2.87 -6.19
N ARG A 79 -1.47 2.88 -6.19
CA ARG A 79 -2.27 3.51 -7.22
C ARG A 79 -2.48 4.97 -6.88
N LEU A 80 -2.33 5.83 -7.88
CA LEU A 80 -2.59 7.27 -7.80
C LEU A 80 -3.83 7.60 -8.60
N GLY A 81 -4.38 8.80 -8.38
CA GLY A 81 -5.57 9.26 -9.07
C GLY A 81 -6.86 8.81 -8.39
N HIS A 82 -7.91 8.74 -9.16
CA HIS A 82 -9.27 8.51 -8.64
C HIS A 82 -9.55 7.04 -8.36
N LEU A 83 -10.09 6.77 -7.16
CA LEU A 83 -10.53 5.43 -6.74
C LEU A 83 -11.97 5.46 -6.27
N GLU A 84 -12.75 4.47 -6.72
CA GLU A 84 -14.09 4.22 -6.24
C GLU A 84 -14.07 3.34 -4.99
N LEU A 85 -15.21 3.25 -4.30
CA LEU A 85 -15.35 2.38 -3.14
C LEU A 85 -14.98 0.94 -3.49
N GLY A 86 -14.27 0.28 -2.61
CA GLY A 86 -13.85 -1.11 -2.78
C GLY A 86 -12.59 -1.30 -3.61
N GLU A 87 -12.13 -0.28 -4.32
CA GLU A 87 -10.90 -0.39 -5.11
C GLU A 87 -9.66 -0.30 -4.23
N ALA A 88 -8.62 -1.05 -4.60
CA ALA A 88 -7.38 -1.07 -3.85
C ALA A 88 -6.49 0.12 -4.24
N SER A 89 -5.99 0.84 -3.23
CA SER A 89 -5.03 1.92 -3.40
C SER A 89 -3.59 1.44 -3.29
N ILE A 90 -3.35 0.41 -2.51
CA ILE A 90 -2.00 -0.13 -2.30
C ILE A 90 -2.05 -1.64 -2.23
N ALA A 91 -1.02 -2.27 -2.79
CA ALA A 91 -0.77 -3.69 -2.64
C ALA A 91 0.66 -3.88 -2.12
N ILE A 92 0.80 -4.69 -1.08
CA ILE A 92 2.10 -5.09 -0.54
C ILE A 92 2.14 -6.60 -0.57
N ALA A 93 3.02 -7.17 -1.37
CA ALA A 93 3.23 -8.61 -1.45
C ALA A 93 4.62 -8.94 -0.94
N VAL A 94 4.70 -9.91 -0.05
CA VAL A 94 5.95 -10.33 0.58
C VAL A 94 6.03 -11.84 0.55
N SER A 95 7.16 -12.38 0.13
CA SER A 95 7.42 -13.81 0.24
C SER A 95 8.63 -14.08 1.12
N SER A 96 8.58 -15.19 1.86
CA SER A 96 9.63 -15.58 2.78
C SER A 96 9.66 -17.11 2.91
N PRO A 97 10.75 -17.70 3.43
CA PRO A 97 10.78 -19.15 3.69
C PRO A 97 9.67 -19.59 4.63
N HIS A 98 9.38 -18.81 5.68
CA HIS A 98 8.38 -19.13 6.70
C HIS A 98 7.40 -17.95 6.88
N ARG A 99 6.17 -18.26 7.27
CA ARG A 99 5.05 -17.30 7.32
C ARG A 99 5.21 -16.15 8.31
N GLN A 100 5.93 -16.36 9.40
CA GLN A 100 6.06 -15.33 10.44
C GLN A 100 6.72 -14.07 9.88
N ALA A 101 7.82 -14.21 9.17
CA ALA A 101 8.50 -13.07 8.56
C ALA A 101 7.62 -12.36 7.53
N ALA A 102 6.88 -13.11 6.72
CA ALA A 102 6.00 -12.52 5.72
C ALA A 102 4.89 -11.68 6.35
N PHE A 103 4.23 -12.17 7.40
CA PHE A 103 3.20 -11.41 8.11
C PHE A 103 3.77 -10.19 8.82
N GLU A 104 4.88 -10.35 9.53
CA GLU A 104 5.49 -9.25 10.26
C GLU A 104 5.99 -8.16 9.34
N ALA A 105 6.67 -8.52 8.26
CA ALA A 105 7.18 -7.56 7.29
C ALA A 105 6.04 -6.83 6.58
N GLY A 106 4.99 -7.53 6.18
CA GLY A 106 3.84 -6.92 5.54
C GLY A 106 3.16 -5.89 6.44
N LYS A 107 2.97 -6.22 7.71
CA LYS A 107 2.38 -5.27 8.67
C LYS A 107 3.29 -4.08 8.89
N TRP A 108 4.58 -4.31 9.11
CA TRP A 108 5.54 -3.22 9.32
C TRP A 108 5.60 -2.28 8.12
N LEU A 109 5.59 -2.83 6.91
CA LEU A 109 5.62 -2.02 5.69
C LEU A 109 4.41 -1.11 5.59
N ILE A 110 3.19 -1.63 5.76
CA ILE A 110 2.00 -0.77 5.64
C ILE A 110 1.95 0.27 6.75
N ASP A 111 2.30 -0.10 7.99
CA ASP A 111 2.31 0.85 9.10
C ASP A 111 3.29 1.99 8.84
N THR A 112 4.50 1.67 8.36
CA THR A 112 5.54 2.66 8.12
C THR A 112 5.26 3.51 6.88
N ILE A 113 4.72 2.90 5.82
CA ILE A 113 4.33 3.63 4.61
C ILE A 113 3.30 4.72 4.94
N LYS A 114 2.31 4.40 5.74
CA LYS A 114 1.28 5.38 6.13
C LYS A 114 1.85 6.56 6.90
N GLU A 115 2.90 6.35 7.68
CA GLU A 115 3.51 7.42 8.48
C GLU A 115 4.52 8.26 7.68
N ASP A 116 5.35 7.61 6.87
CA ASP A 116 6.58 8.22 6.36
C ASP A 116 6.57 8.57 4.87
N VAL A 117 5.71 7.94 4.07
CA VAL A 117 5.75 8.16 2.62
C VAL A 117 4.88 9.35 2.22
N PRO A 118 5.41 10.29 1.38
CA PRO A 118 4.67 11.50 1.01
C PRO A 118 3.60 11.21 -0.04
N ILE A 119 2.55 10.54 0.38
CA ILE A 119 1.36 10.26 -0.42
C ILE A 119 0.15 10.79 0.34
N TRP A 120 -0.67 11.60 -0.34
CA TRP A 120 -1.87 12.21 0.24
C TRP A 120 -3.11 11.71 -0.47
N LYS A 121 -4.24 11.69 0.28
CA LYS A 121 -5.53 11.40 -0.30
C LYS A 121 -6.49 12.55 -0.11
N GLN A 122 -7.32 12.80 -1.13
CA GLN A 122 -8.49 13.64 -1.01
C GLN A 122 -9.68 12.74 -0.71
N GLU A 123 -10.30 12.95 0.45
CA GLU A 123 -11.57 12.31 0.78
C GLU A 123 -12.68 13.09 0.09
N ASN A 124 -13.41 12.43 -0.80
CA ASN A 124 -14.60 13.00 -1.41
C ASN A 124 -15.79 12.42 -0.69
N TRP A 125 -16.41 13.26 0.17
CA TRP A 125 -17.49 12.81 1.06
C TRP A 125 -18.80 12.72 0.30
N ALA A 126 -19.71 11.85 0.76
CA ALA A 126 -21.02 11.66 0.12
C ALA A 126 -21.89 12.92 0.16
N ASP A 127 -21.62 13.86 1.08
CA ASP A 127 -22.34 15.14 1.17
C ASP A 127 -21.88 16.17 0.12
N GLY A 128 -20.92 15.83 -0.74
CA GLY A 128 -20.41 16.71 -1.78
C GLY A 128 -19.21 17.55 -1.37
N THR A 129 -18.78 17.48 -0.11
CA THR A 129 -17.57 18.17 0.36
C THR A 129 -16.35 17.27 0.18
N SER A 130 -15.14 17.86 0.27
CA SER A 130 -13.90 17.10 0.20
C SER A 130 -12.82 17.75 1.05
N GLU A 131 -11.80 16.95 1.42
CA GLU A 131 -10.64 17.43 2.16
C GLU A 131 -9.41 16.59 1.84
N TRP A 132 -8.25 17.23 1.83
CA TRP A 132 -6.96 16.55 1.67
C TRP A 132 -6.43 16.11 3.01
N VAL A 133 -5.98 14.85 3.09
CA VAL A 133 -5.40 14.29 4.32
C VAL A 133 -4.16 13.47 4.01
N HIS A 134 -3.22 13.45 4.96
CA HIS A 134 -2.13 12.48 4.97
C HIS A 134 -2.57 11.34 5.90
N PRO A 135 -2.58 10.08 5.44
CA PRO A 135 -3.11 8.96 6.23
C PRO A 135 -2.48 8.83 7.62
N GLY A 136 -1.17 9.07 7.74
CA GLY A 136 -0.48 8.99 9.03
C GLY A 136 -0.91 10.05 10.04
N ILE A 137 -1.32 11.23 9.55
CA ILE A 137 -1.76 12.33 10.41
C ILE A 137 -3.16 12.09 10.92
N THR A 138 -4.04 11.55 10.08
CA THR A 138 -5.47 11.35 10.42
C THR A 138 -5.74 10.02 11.11
N GLY A 139 -4.78 9.12 11.15
CA GLY A 139 -4.94 7.80 11.73
C GLY A 139 -5.86 6.88 10.95
N SER A 140 -6.09 7.16 9.69
CA SER A 140 -6.96 6.36 8.83
C SER A 140 -6.22 5.18 8.21
#